data_26c73962788dba0456d2b740c60ea4f4
#
_entry.id   26c73962788dba0456d2b740c60ea4f4
#
_cell.length_a   1.000
_cell.length_b   1.000
_cell.length_c   1.000
_cell.angle_alpha   90.00
_cell.angle_beta   90.00
_cell.angle_gamma   90.00
#
_symmetry.space_group_name_H-M   'P 1'
#
loop_
_entity.id
_entity.type
_entity.pdbx_description
1 polymer ?
#
loop_
_entity_poly.entity_id
_entity_poly.type
_entity_poly.pdbx_seq_one_letter_code
_entity_poly.pdbx_strand_id
1 'polypeptide(L)'
;IDGKIYISGNSGGYNAYAIMLAGDDERRFYAGGGCYMAGCKALWSGKDMYMKTDYSRNAWYSSSALMWDMKGNIFGTMDNDKRVFDYYAEDDGYAYVGIDYSTGGTFVRNVQDDENVYTCVLPKRYNLMDTRCAALYGGTFYAGLTSHERGGVPVLVKNGVSTELKINGFISSVTVTGLPK
;
A
#
# COMPACT_ATOMS: atom_id res chain seq x y z
N ILE A 1 -2.63 -20.03 -7.91
CA ILE A 1 -4.02 -19.85 -8.35
C ILE A 1 -4.14 -20.45 -9.73
N ASP A 2 -5.10 -21.32 -9.96
CA ASP A 2 -5.36 -22.03 -11.23
C ASP A 2 -4.14 -22.77 -11.84
N GLY A 3 -3.15 -23.15 -11.03
CA GLY A 3 -1.91 -23.76 -11.47
C GLY A 3 -1.02 -22.88 -12.36
N LYS A 4 -1.34 -21.59 -12.50
CA LYS A 4 -0.52 -20.65 -13.25
C LYS A 4 0.55 -20.02 -12.38
N ILE A 5 1.70 -19.77 -13.00
CA ILE A 5 2.80 -19.02 -12.40
C ILE A 5 2.67 -17.55 -12.84
N TYR A 6 2.70 -16.65 -11.88
CA TYR A 6 2.69 -15.21 -12.11
C TYR A 6 4.03 -14.64 -11.69
N ILE A 7 4.65 -13.89 -12.59
CA ILE A 7 5.92 -13.22 -12.32
C ILE A 7 5.72 -11.73 -12.50
N SER A 8 6.11 -10.96 -11.49
CA SER A 8 6.09 -9.49 -11.57
C SER A 8 7.50 -8.94 -11.57
N GLY A 9 7.71 -7.88 -12.31
CA GLY A 9 8.99 -7.20 -12.44
C GLY A 9 8.84 -5.80 -13.01
N ASN A 10 9.96 -5.14 -13.24
CA ASN A 10 9.99 -3.82 -13.87
C ASN A 10 11.15 -3.71 -14.86
N SER A 11 11.00 -2.85 -15.86
CA SER A 11 12.03 -2.66 -16.87
C SER A 11 13.27 -1.87 -16.40
N GLY A 12 13.15 -1.17 -15.27
CA GLY A 12 14.19 -0.27 -14.78
C GLY A 12 14.40 1.00 -15.63
N GLY A 13 15.04 1.99 -15.06
CA GLY A 13 15.42 3.24 -15.73
C GLY A 13 14.31 4.29 -15.82
N TYR A 14 14.62 5.37 -16.52
CA TYR A 14 13.71 6.47 -16.81
C TYR A 14 12.71 6.04 -17.88
N ASN A 15 11.42 6.30 -17.70
CA ASN A 15 10.29 5.72 -18.43
C ASN A 15 10.11 4.20 -18.19
N ALA A 16 10.40 3.76 -16.99
CA ALA A 16 10.19 2.38 -16.59
C ALA A 16 8.70 1.99 -16.59
N TYR A 17 8.45 0.73 -16.85
CA TYR A 17 7.12 0.12 -16.74
C TYR A 17 7.20 -1.14 -15.89
N ALA A 18 6.11 -1.44 -15.20
CA ALA A 18 5.95 -2.72 -14.53
C ALA A 18 5.48 -3.78 -15.53
N ILE A 19 5.93 -4.99 -15.32
CA ILE A 19 5.62 -6.14 -16.18
C ILE A 19 4.99 -7.22 -15.31
N MET A 20 3.95 -7.85 -15.83
CA MET A 20 3.43 -9.08 -15.27
C MET A 20 3.39 -10.15 -16.37
N LEU A 21 3.92 -11.31 -16.06
CA LEU A 21 3.83 -12.50 -16.89
C LEU A 21 2.86 -13.48 -16.22
N ALA A 22 1.91 -13.98 -16.98
CA ALA A 22 0.95 -15.01 -16.57
C ALA A 22 0.94 -16.14 -17.61
N GLY A 23 1.82 -17.11 -17.43
CA GLY A 23 2.15 -18.05 -18.51
C GLY A 23 2.82 -17.30 -19.67
N ASP A 24 2.23 -17.40 -20.88
CA ASP A 24 2.73 -16.72 -22.08
C ASP A 24 2.18 -15.29 -22.26
N ASP A 25 1.24 -14.87 -21.43
CA ASP A 25 0.66 -13.53 -21.48
C ASP A 25 1.56 -12.52 -20.76
N GLU A 26 2.03 -11.50 -21.48
CA GLU A 26 2.75 -10.36 -20.92
C GLU A 26 1.83 -9.13 -20.83
N ARG A 27 1.81 -8.48 -19.69
CA ARG A 27 1.15 -7.19 -19.47
C ARG A 27 2.13 -6.16 -18.97
N ARG A 28 2.01 -4.95 -19.52
CA ARG A 28 2.86 -3.81 -19.15
C ARG A 28 2.00 -2.69 -18.58
N PHE A 29 2.48 -2.12 -17.49
CA PHE A 29 1.82 -1.02 -16.76
C PHE A 29 2.75 0.18 -16.79
N TYR A 30 2.27 1.29 -17.34
CA TYR A 30 3.07 2.47 -17.61
C TYR A 30 2.46 3.72 -16.96
N ALA A 31 3.16 4.33 -16.02
CA ALA A 31 2.69 5.47 -15.25
C ALA A 31 2.95 6.83 -15.92
N GLY A 32 3.46 6.83 -17.15
CA GLY A 32 3.80 8.06 -17.89
C GLY A 32 5.30 8.30 -18.05
N GLY A 33 5.66 9.26 -18.88
CA GLY A 33 7.06 9.61 -19.15
C GLY A 33 7.74 10.27 -17.95
N GLY A 34 9.03 10.03 -17.83
CA GLY A 34 9.83 10.63 -16.78
C GLY A 34 9.69 9.99 -15.39
N CYS A 35 9.22 8.75 -15.35
CA CYS A 35 8.95 8.05 -14.11
C CYS A 35 9.90 6.88 -13.90
N TYR A 36 10.24 6.66 -12.64
CA TYR A 36 10.92 5.46 -12.19
C TYR A 36 9.90 4.55 -11.53
N MET A 37 9.93 3.28 -11.88
CA MET A 37 9.14 2.24 -11.24
C MET A 37 10.08 1.19 -10.67
N ALA A 38 9.83 0.79 -9.45
CA ALA A 38 10.59 -0.23 -8.75
C ALA A 38 9.64 -1.07 -7.89
N GLY A 39 10.09 -2.25 -7.47
CA GLY A 39 9.34 -3.07 -6.52
C GLY A 39 7.95 -3.45 -7.02
N CYS A 40 7.87 -4.46 -7.88
CA CYS A 40 6.59 -4.97 -8.35
C CYS A 40 6.13 -6.14 -7.50
N LYS A 41 4.85 -6.16 -7.14
CA LYS A 41 4.23 -7.24 -6.36
C LYS A 41 2.81 -7.50 -6.87
N ALA A 42 2.47 -8.75 -7.13
CA ALA A 42 1.10 -9.15 -7.38
C ALA A 42 0.33 -9.21 -6.05
N LEU A 43 -0.87 -8.66 -6.04
CA LEU A 43 -1.81 -8.71 -4.94
C LEU A 43 -3.09 -9.36 -5.42
N TRP A 44 -3.76 -10.10 -4.55
CA TRP A 44 -5.00 -10.79 -4.85
C TRP A 44 -6.11 -10.30 -3.94
N SER A 45 -7.27 -10.04 -4.52
CA SER A 45 -8.50 -9.74 -3.82
C SER A 45 -9.60 -10.59 -4.45
N GLY A 46 -10.05 -11.63 -3.75
CA GLY A 46 -10.99 -12.60 -4.29
C GLY A 46 -10.52 -13.25 -5.59
N LYS A 47 -11.22 -12.97 -6.69
CA LYS A 47 -10.88 -13.44 -8.04
C LYS A 47 -10.02 -12.44 -8.82
N ASP A 48 -9.91 -11.23 -8.31
CA ASP A 48 -9.24 -10.14 -9.00
C ASP A 48 -7.77 -10.08 -8.61
N MET A 49 -6.95 -9.82 -9.59
CA MET A 49 -5.53 -9.62 -9.40
C MET A 49 -5.17 -8.17 -9.66
N TYR A 50 -4.31 -7.66 -8.81
CA TYR A 50 -3.77 -6.31 -8.90
C TYR A 50 -2.24 -6.35 -8.94
N MET A 51 -1.65 -5.34 -9.56
CA MET A 51 -0.22 -5.09 -9.50
C MET A 51 0.06 -3.91 -8.58
N LYS A 52 0.85 -4.13 -7.53
CA LYS A 52 1.44 -3.04 -6.74
C LYS A 52 2.80 -2.70 -7.32
N THR A 53 3.07 -1.41 -7.49
CA THR A 53 4.38 -0.90 -7.92
C THR A 53 4.80 0.27 -7.04
N ASP A 54 6.10 0.45 -6.84
CA ASP A 54 6.65 1.68 -6.29
C ASP A 54 6.96 2.64 -7.45
N TYR A 55 6.49 3.85 -7.31
CA TYR A 55 6.55 4.89 -8.34
C TYR A 55 7.24 6.13 -7.81
N SER A 56 8.13 6.72 -8.61
CA SER A 56 8.74 8.01 -8.33
C SER A 56 8.86 8.82 -9.62
N ARG A 57 8.56 10.12 -9.57
CA ARG A 57 8.74 11.03 -10.71
C ARG A 57 10.20 11.32 -11.00
N ASN A 58 11.07 11.19 -10.03
CA ASN A 58 12.51 11.21 -10.27
C ASN A 58 13.23 10.36 -9.21
N ALA A 59 14.48 9.99 -9.51
CA ALA A 59 15.28 9.11 -8.66
C ALA A 59 15.58 9.66 -7.24
N TRP A 60 15.35 10.95 -7.01
CA TRP A 60 15.69 11.65 -5.76
C TRP A 60 14.51 11.80 -4.81
N TYR A 61 13.28 11.58 -5.28
CA TYR A 61 12.08 11.66 -4.44
C TYR A 61 11.69 10.30 -3.85
N SER A 62 11.07 10.37 -2.69
CA SER A 62 10.46 9.18 -2.08
C SER A 62 9.42 8.57 -3.01
N SER A 63 9.53 7.28 -3.23
CA SER A 63 8.55 6.54 -4.03
C SER A 63 7.19 6.51 -3.34
N SER A 64 6.14 6.53 -4.14
CA SER A 64 4.76 6.26 -3.71
C SER A 64 4.36 4.89 -4.25
N ALA A 65 3.61 4.12 -3.48
CA ALA A 65 3.01 2.90 -4.00
C ALA A 65 1.82 3.24 -4.91
N LEU A 66 1.72 2.56 -6.03
CA LEU A 66 0.55 2.55 -6.91
C LEU A 66 -0.01 1.14 -6.98
N MET A 67 -1.32 1.03 -7.12
CA MET A 67 -1.99 -0.23 -7.40
C MET A 67 -2.69 -0.14 -8.75
N TRP A 68 -2.58 -1.19 -9.54
CA TRP A 68 -3.11 -1.29 -10.89
C TRP A 68 -4.04 -2.49 -10.97
N ASP A 69 -5.19 -2.32 -11.62
CA ASP A 69 -5.95 -3.48 -12.07
C ASP A 69 -5.31 -4.13 -13.32
N MET A 70 -5.81 -5.29 -13.70
CA MET A 70 -5.32 -5.98 -14.89
C MET A 70 -5.76 -5.32 -16.22
N LYS A 71 -6.58 -4.26 -16.17
CA LYS A 71 -6.96 -3.43 -17.33
C LYS A 71 -6.03 -2.22 -17.49
N GLY A 72 -5.15 -1.96 -16.50
CA GLY A 72 -4.24 -0.81 -16.50
C GLY A 72 -4.80 0.43 -15.81
N ASN A 73 -5.93 0.34 -15.12
CA ASN A 73 -6.42 1.43 -14.30
C ASN A 73 -5.61 1.55 -13.02
N ILE A 74 -5.32 2.77 -12.61
CA ILE A 74 -4.54 3.08 -11.42
C ILE A 74 -5.49 3.36 -10.27
N PHE A 75 -5.25 2.66 -9.16
CA PHE A 75 -5.83 2.96 -7.86
C PHE A 75 -4.75 3.61 -6.99
N GLY A 76 -5.05 4.75 -6.44
CA GLY A 76 -4.11 5.51 -5.63
C GLY A 76 -3.87 6.90 -6.19
N THR A 77 -2.84 7.56 -5.69
CA THR A 77 -2.56 8.93 -6.06
C THR A 77 -1.16 9.10 -6.63
N MET A 78 -1.07 9.78 -7.75
CA MET A 78 0.18 10.31 -8.31
C MET A 78 0.37 11.79 -7.93
N ASP A 79 -0.44 12.31 -7.01
CA ASP A 79 -0.36 13.66 -6.50
C ASP A 79 0.97 13.88 -5.76
N ASN A 80 1.63 15.01 -6.02
CA ASN A 80 2.90 15.36 -5.36
C ASN A 80 2.74 15.62 -3.86
N ASP A 81 1.53 16.02 -3.45
CA ASP A 81 1.22 16.34 -2.06
C ASP A 81 0.81 15.10 -1.26
N LYS A 82 0.72 13.94 -1.91
CA LYS A 82 0.38 12.68 -1.26
C LYS A 82 1.37 11.58 -1.62
N ARG A 83 1.60 10.72 -0.67
CA ARG A 83 2.42 9.52 -0.83
C ARG A 83 1.72 8.34 -0.18
N VAL A 84 1.50 7.29 -0.94
CA VAL A 84 1.07 6.00 -0.39
C VAL A 84 2.32 5.18 -0.05
N PHE A 85 2.36 4.61 1.14
CA PHE A 85 3.47 3.78 1.58
C PHE A 85 3.36 2.36 1.04
N ASP A 86 2.18 1.74 1.18
CA ASP A 86 1.93 0.40 0.67
C ASP A 86 0.44 0.09 0.53
N TYR A 87 0.13 -0.97 -0.23
CA TYR A 87 -1.19 -1.55 -0.43
C TYR A 87 -1.24 -2.98 0.08
N TYR A 88 -2.40 -3.34 0.59
CA TYR A 88 -2.76 -4.66 1.11
C TYR A 88 -4.06 -5.09 0.46
N ALA A 89 -4.17 -6.35 0.05
CA ALA A 89 -5.37 -6.88 -0.58
C ALA A 89 -5.78 -8.20 0.07
N GLU A 90 -7.08 -8.42 0.14
CA GLU A 90 -7.75 -9.62 0.62
C GLU A 90 -9.03 -9.83 -0.18
N ASP A 91 -9.71 -10.94 0.01
CA ASP A 91 -10.78 -11.49 -0.81
C ASP A 91 -11.75 -10.48 -1.46
N ASP A 92 -12.21 -9.46 -0.75
CA ASP A 92 -13.24 -8.55 -1.25
C ASP A 92 -12.81 -7.08 -1.22
N GLY A 93 -11.50 -6.82 -1.02
CA GLY A 93 -11.08 -5.43 -0.93
C GLY A 93 -9.57 -5.20 -0.83
N TYR A 94 -9.24 -3.94 -0.61
CA TYR A 94 -7.86 -3.51 -0.41
C TYR A 94 -7.79 -2.36 0.61
N ALA A 95 -6.63 -2.24 1.22
CA ALA A 95 -6.37 -1.15 2.15
C ALA A 95 -4.99 -0.54 1.88
N TYR A 96 -4.80 0.70 2.30
CA TYR A 96 -3.53 1.38 2.15
C TYR A 96 -3.29 2.46 3.20
N VAL A 97 -2.02 2.77 3.39
CA VAL A 97 -1.54 3.82 4.30
C VAL A 97 -0.75 4.83 3.52
N GLY A 98 -0.96 6.09 3.79
CA GLY A 98 -0.21 7.16 3.15
C GLY A 98 -0.10 8.41 4.00
N ILE A 99 0.62 9.39 3.47
CA ILE A 99 0.80 10.70 4.06
C ILE A 99 0.32 11.77 3.09
N ASP A 100 -0.35 12.76 3.62
CA ASP A 100 -0.74 13.97 2.92
C ASP A 100 0.16 15.12 3.39
N TYR A 101 1.06 15.55 2.53
CA TYR A 101 2.01 16.61 2.86
C TYR A 101 1.36 17.99 2.96
N SER A 102 0.20 18.18 2.33
CA SER A 102 -0.53 19.46 2.39
C SER A 102 -1.15 19.69 3.76
N THR A 103 -1.59 18.63 4.41
CA THR A 103 -2.17 18.66 5.78
C THR A 103 -1.17 18.25 6.85
N GLY A 104 -0.05 17.64 6.47
CA GLY A 104 0.92 17.04 7.40
C GLY A 104 0.40 15.78 8.11
N GLY A 105 -0.77 15.27 7.72
CA GLY A 105 -1.43 14.13 8.34
C GLY A 105 -1.09 12.81 7.68
N THR A 106 -1.35 11.73 8.39
CA THR A 106 -1.29 10.35 7.87
C THR A 106 -2.71 9.83 7.67
N PHE A 107 -2.98 9.24 6.54
CA PHE A 107 -4.28 8.62 6.26
C PHE A 107 -4.16 7.10 6.14
N VAL A 108 -5.20 6.43 6.61
CA VAL A 108 -5.42 4.98 6.49
C VAL A 108 -6.77 4.79 5.82
N ARG A 109 -6.82 4.06 4.73
CA ARG A 109 -8.06 3.79 4.00
C ARG A 109 -8.28 2.31 3.81
N ASN A 110 -9.52 1.87 3.96
CA ASN A 110 -9.98 0.52 3.63
C ASN A 110 -11.14 0.62 2.63
N VAL A 111 -11.07 -0.15 1.56
CA VAL A 111 -12.06 -0.21 0.48
C VAL A 111 -12.49 -1.65 0.31
N GLN A 112 -13.79 -1.92 0.33
CA GLN A 112 -14.39 -3.22 0.05
C GLN A 112 -15.50 -3.03 -0.98
N ASP A 113 -15.62 -3.95 -1.93
CA ASP A 113 -16.61 -3.88 -3.02
C ASP A 113 -16.62 -2.51 -3.72
N ASP A 114 -15.43 -1.94 -3.98
CA ASP A 114 -15.23 -0.59 -4.54
C ASP A 114 -15.80 0.56 -3.68
N GLU A 115 -16.31 0.26 -2.50
CA GLU A 115 -16.80 1.24 -1.54
C GLU A 115 -15.78 1.54 -0.45
N ASN A 116 -15.64 2.80 -0.10
CA ASN A 116 -14.77 3.23 0.99
C ASN A 116 -15.43 2.89 2.34
N VAL A 117 -15.00 1.79 2.96
CA VAL A 117 -15.50 1.35 4.27
C VAL A 117 -15.17 2.37 5.36
N TYR A 118 -13.94 2.85 5.38
CA TYR A 118 -13.54 3.95 6.25
C TYR A 118 -12.26 4.66 5.75
N THR A 119 -12.14 5.92 6.14
CA THR A 119 -10.90 6.67 6.08
C THR A 119 -10.58 7.23 7.46
N CYS A 120 -9.47 6.81 8.04
CA CYS A 120 -8.92 7.39 9.27
C CYS A 120 -7.85 8.40 8.89
N VAL A 121 -7.98 9.62 9.38
CA VAL A 121 -6.98 10.68 9.21
C VAL A 121 -6.38 11.00 10.58
N LEU A 122 -5.08 10.79 10.71
CA LEU A 122 -4.34 11.14 11.90
C LEU A 122 -3.78 12.55 11.72
N PRO A 123 -3.94 13.44 12.73
CA PRO A 123 -3.54 14.85 12.61
C PRO A 123 -2.02 15.05 12.60
N LYS A 124 -1.28 14.02 12.98
CA LYS A 124 0.19 14.02 13.04
C LYS A 124 0.77 13.15 11.96
N ARG A 125 2.04 13.36 11.68
CA ARG A 125 2.80 12.60 10.73
C ARG A 125 3.30 11.29 11.36
N TYR A 126 2.83 10.18 10.78
CA TYR A 126 3.24 8.83 11.12
C TYR A 126 3.83 8.14 9.89
N ASN A 127 4.72 7.20 10.11
CA ASN A 127 5.27 6.34 9.08
C ASN A 127 4.83 4.90 9.28
N LEU A 128 4.61 4.23 8.16
CA LEU A 128 4.66 2.78 8.07
C LEU A 128 6.15 2.42 7.88
N MET A 129 6.77 1.82 8.89
CA MET A 129 8.21 1.56 8.89
C MET A 129 8.60 0.43 7.93
N ASP A 130 7.68 -0.53 7.71
CA ASP A 130 7.87 -1.69 6.84
C ASP A 130 6.49 -2.19 6.39
N THR A 131 6.43 -2.88 5.27
CA THR A 131 5.18 -3.51 4.77
C THR A 131 4.57 -4.49 5.78
N ARG A 132 5.39 -5.09 6.65
CA ARG A 132 4.96 -5.98 7.73
C ARG A 132 4.27 -5.25 8.89
N CYS A 133 4.32 -3.92 8.92
CA CYS A 133 3.66 -3.13 9.98
C CYS A 133 2.17 -2.98 9.76
N ALA A 134 1.60 -3.57 8.72
CA ALA A 134 0.16 -3.60 8.53
C ALA A 134 -0.30 -4.95 7.97
N ALA A 135 -1.57 -5.26 8.17
CA ALA A 135 -2.22 -6.47 7.68
C ALA A 135 -3.70 -6.21 7.43
N LEU A 136 -4.22 -6.72 6.33
CA LEU A 136 -5.65 -6.83 6.06
C LEU A 136 -6.05 -8.28 6.32
N TYR A 137 -7.10 -8.50 7.13
CA TYR A 137 -7.56 -9.82 7.50
C TYR A 137 -9.04 -9.80 7.87
N GLY A 138 -9.84 -10.64 7.20
CA GLY A 138 -11.29 -10.73 7.39
C GLY A 138 -11.99 -9.38 7.24
N GLY A 139 -11.61 -8.60 6.21
CA GLY A 139 -12.13 -7.26 5.97
C GLY A 139 -11.67 -6.20 6.97
N THR A 140 -10.90 -6.59 7.99
CA THR A 140 -10.35 -5.66 8.99
C THR A 140 -8.91 -5.28 8.68
N PHE A 141 -8.64 -4.00 8.55
CA PHE A 141 -7.29 -3.50 8.34
C PHE A 141 -6.66 -3.03 9.66
N TYR A 142 -5.47 -3.54 9.90
CA TYR A 142 -4.61 -3.20 11.04
C TYR A 142 -3.37 -2.50 10.53
N ALA A 143 -3.05 -1.32 11.04
CA ALA A 143 -1.84 -0.61 10.69
C ALA A 143 -1.12 -0.10 11.94
N GLY A 144 0.09 -0.57 12.16
CA GLY A 144 0.99 -0.10 13.20
C GLY A 144 1.86 1.03 12.68
N LEU A 145 1.65 2.22 13.17
CA LEU A 145 2.29 3.44 12.70
C LEU A 145 3.23 4.01 13.74
N THR A 146 4.42 4.40 13.31
CA THR A 146 5.44 5.01 14.15
C THR A 146 5.41 6.52 14.00
N SER A 147 5.39 7.25 15.12
CA SER A 147 5.43 8.69 15.11
C SER A 147 6.72 9.23 14.48
N HIS A 148 6.60 10.29 13.72
CA HIS A 148 7.74 11.03 13.16
C HIS A 148 8.37 12.01 14.15
N GLU A 149 7.66 12.31 15.23
CA GLU A 149 8.11 13.25 16.25
C GLU A 149 9.06 12.57 17.22
N ARG A 150 10.08 13.30 17.68
CA ARG A 150 10.98 12.79 18.72
C ARG A 150 10.19 12.53 20.01
N GLY A 151 10.23 11.29 20.49
CA GLY A 151 9.46 10.87 21.65
C GLY A 151 7.96 10.70 21.38
N GLY A 152 7.55 10.70 20.11
CA GLY A 152 6.17 10.46 19.76
C GLY A 152 5.76 9.00 20.00
N VAL A 153 4.53 8.84 20.46
CA VAL A 153 3.97 7.53 20.80
C VAL A 153 3.48 6.85 19.53
N PRO A 154 3.84 5.58 19.27
CA PRO A 154 3.30 4.84 18.13
C PRO A 154 1.81 4.56 18.31
N VAL A 155 1.10 4.38 17.20
CA VAL A 155 -0.34 4.11 17.19
C VAL A 155 -0.65 2.82 16.43
N LEU A 156 -1.67 2.11 16.90
CA LEU A 156 -2.33 1.06 16.15
C LEU A 156 -3.65 1.61 15.61
N VAL A 157 -3.83 1.54 14.30
CA VAL A 157 -5.12 1.80 13.66
C VAL A 157 -5.79 0.47 13.37
N LYS A 158 -7.03 0.33 13.82
CA LYS A 158 -7.89 -0.82 13.54
C LYS A 158 -9.27 -0.31 13.13
N ASN A 159 -9.74 -0.68 11.94
CA ASN A 159 -11.05 -0.24 11.42
C ASN A 159 -11.31 1.28 11.60
N GLY A 160 -10.34 2.10 11.25
CA GLY A 160 -10.47 3.55 11.35
C GLY A 160 -10.31 4.15 12.74
N VAL A 161 -10.16 3.33 13.77
CA VAL A 161 -9.94 3.80 15.15
C VAL A 161 -8.46 3.72 15.48
N SER A 162 -7.86 4.84 15.86
CA SER A 162 -6.47 4.90 16.31
C SER A 162 -6.36 4.75 17.82
N THR A 163 -5.41 3.95 18.26
CA THR A 163 -5.09 3.76 19.68
C THR A 163 -3.60 4.00 19.89
N GLU A 164 -3.24 4.91 20.78
CA GLU A 164 -1.86 5.13 21.19
C GLU A 164 -1.36 3.93 21.99
N LEU A 165 -0.18 3.44 21.59
CA LEU A 165 0.49 2.37 22.32
C LEU A 165 1.44 3.00 23.35
N LYS A 166 1.23 2.68 24.61
CA LYS A 166 2.05 3.21 25.73
C LYS A 166 3.44 2.58 25.77
N ILE A 167 4.17 2.68 24.66
CA ILE A 167 5.54 2.16 24.51
C ILE A 167 6.46 3.24 23.94
N ASN A 168 7.71 3.22 24.32
CA ASN A 168 8.75 4.02 23.67
C ASN A 168 9.41 3.16 22.59
N GLY A 169 9.30 3.56 21.32
CA GLY A 169 9.91 2.82 20.24
C GLY A 169 9.14 2.94 18.93
N PHE A 170 9.33 1.96 18.07
CA PHE A 170 8.68 1.86 16.77
C PHE A 170 8.01 0.48 16.61
N ILE A 171 7.01 0.43 15.74
CA ILE A 171 6.37 -0.83 15.37
C ILE A 171 7.13 -1.42 14.20
N SER A 172 7.63 -2.63 14.35
CA SER A 172 8.38 -3.37 13.32
C SER A 172 7.53 -4.38 12.56
N SER A 173 6.44 -4.84 13.16
CA SER A 173 5.49 -5.75 12.51
C SER A 173 4.14 -5.77 13.21
N VAL A 174 3.11 -6.11 12.46
CA VAL A 174 1.76 -6.43 12.93
C VAL A 174 1.43 -7.83 12.43
N THR A 175 1.07 -8.72 13.35
CA THR A 175 0.64 -10.07 13.02
C THR A 175 -0.77 -10.27 13.54
N VAL A 176 -1.67 -10.67 12.66
CA VAL A 176 -3.03 -11.05 13.03
C VAL A 176 -3.07 -12.56 13.14
N THR A 177 -3.37 -13.05 14.33
CA THR A 177 -3.57 -14.49 14.57
C THR A 177 -5.08 -14.75 14.61
N GLY A 178 -5.59 -15.50 13.62
CA GLY A 178 -6.95 -16.00 13.69
C GLY A 178 -7.09 -16.98 14.84
N LEU A 179 -8.13 -16.85 15.63
CA LEU A 179 -8.54 -17.95 16.50
C LEU A 179 -8.93 -19.13 15.58
N PRO A 180 -8.45 -20.35 15.83
CA PRO A 180 -8.94 -21.50 15.10
C PRO A 180 -10.45 -21.57 15.25
N LYS A 181 -11.16 -21.67 14.11
CA LYS A 181 -12.60 -21.93 14.08
C LYS A 181 -12.87 -23.36 14.55
#